data_6465f6bdb577e5975da64fd1ecdd7000
#
_entry.id   6465f6bdb577e5975da64fd1ecdd7000
#
_cell.length_a   1.000
_cell.length_b   1.000
_cell.length_c   1.000
_cell.angle_alpha   90.00
_cell.angle_beta   90.00
_cell.angle_gamma   90.00
#
_symmetry.space_group_name_H-M   'P 1'
#
loop_
_entity.id
_entity.type
_entity.pdbx_description
1 polymer ?
#
loop_
_entity_poly.entity_id
_entity_poly.type
_entity_poly.pdbx_seq_one_letter_code
_entity_poly.pdbx_strand_id
1 'polypeptide(L)'
;MPMVRVDTTDEWTQKDVLAAGEVIYEVLMDVFSVPENDKFQIINRHPKVGLNVAPNFHGNEYSEKILIIQIFLNQGRSIELKKQFYHSLMSRLVDVVGCRPDDVMINLVEVTKENWSFGHGLAQLAD
;
A
#
# COMPACT_ATOMS: atom_id res chain seq x y z
N MET A 1 -12.59 -1.93 -5.31
CA MET A 1 -12.28 -0.73 -4.53
C MET A 1 -11.15 -1.01 -3.57
N PRO A 2 -9.97 -0.45 -3.75
CA PRO A 2 -8.97 -0.40 -2.70
C PRO A 2 -8.90 0.98 -2.06
N MET A 3 -8.61 0.99 -0.76
CA MET A 3 -8.20 2.19 -0.04
C MET A 3 -6.81 1.93 0.52
N VAL A 4 -5.86 2.77 0.19
CA VAL A 4 -4.45 2.58 0.54
C VAL A 4 -4.04 3.54 1.65
N ARG A 5 -3.35 3.03 2.66
CA ARG A 5 -2.64 3.84 3.64
C ARG A 5 -1.15 3.60 3.46
N VAL A 6 -0.40 4.68 3.39
CA VAL A 6 1.06 4.64 3.39
C VAL A 6 1.54 5.43 4.59
N ASP A 7 2.22 4.75 5.49
CA ASP A 7 2.85 5.37 6.64
C ASP A 7 4.37 5.20 6.53
N THR A 8 5.09 6.30 6.66
CA THR A 8 6.55 6.31 6.61
C THR A 8 7.08 7.46 7.47
N THR A 9 8.37 7.68 7.46
CA THR A 9 8.98 8.78 8.20
C THR A 9 9.20 9.99 7.29
N ASP A 10 9.49 11.13 7.90
CA ASP A 10 9.84 12.36 7.20
C ASP A 10 11.25 12.34 6.57
N GLU A 11 11.97 11.21 6.67
CA GLU A 11 13.16 10.95 5.85
C GLU A 11 12.80 10.87 4.35
N TRP A 12 11.56 10.49 4.03
CA TRP A 12 11.05 10.55 2.67
C TRP A 12 10.68 11.98 2.31
N THR A 13 11.06 12.43 1.11
CA THR A 13 10.57 13.71 0.59
C THR A 13 9.11 13.59 0.17
N GLN A 14 8.40 14.70 0.13
CA GLN A 14 7.03 14.74 -0.38
C GLN A 14 6.96 14.20 -1.81
N LYS A 15 7.91 14.61 -2.66
CA LYS A 15 7.99 14.15 -4.05
C LYS A 15 8.09 12.64 -4.15
N ASP A 16 8.99 12.03 -3.38
CA ASP A 16 9.25 10.59 -3.47
C ASP A 16 8.08 9.77 -2.91
N VAL A 17 7.46 10.21 -1.83
CA VAL A 17 6.32 9.48 -1.27
C VAL A 17 5.09 9.56 -2.19
N LEU A 18 4.90 10.67 -2.90
CA LEU A 18 3.85 10.79 -3.90
C LEU A 18 4.13 9.90 -5.11
N ALA A 19 5.40 9.81 -5.53
CA ALA A 19 5.81 8.88 -6.58
C ALA A 19 5.57 7.42 -6.17
N ALA A 20 5.85 7.07 -4.91
CA ALA A 20 5.52 5.75 -4.38
C ALA A 20 4.01 5.46 -4.46
N GLY A 21 3.17 6.45 -4.14
CA GLY A 21 1.72 6.34 -4.28
C GLY A 21 1.29 6.04 -5.71
N GLU A 22 1.89 6.69 -6.70
CA GLU A 22 1.62 6.40 -8.11
C GLU A 22 2.00 4.97 -8.50
N VAL A 23 3.14 4.48 -8.03
CA VAL A 23 3.56 3.10 -8.27
C VAL A 23 2.54 2.12 -7.68
N ILE A 24 2.08 2.36 -6.45
CA ILE A 24 1.06 1.51 -5.81
C ILE A 24 -0.21 1.46 -6.66
N TYR A 25 -0.68 2.60 -7.13
CA TYR A 25 -1.86 2.71 -7.99
C TYR A 25 -1.68 1.90 -9.27
N GLU A 26 -0.56 2.05 -9.97
CA GLU A 26 -0.27 1.32 -11.21
C GLU A 26 -0.22 -0.20 -10.99
N VAL A 27 0.42 -0.66 -9.92
CA VAL A 27 0.53 -2.10 -9.63
C VAL A 27 -0.83 -2.68 -9.25
N LEU A 28 -1.67 -1.94 -8.55
CA LEU A 28 -3.05 -2.36 -8.26
C LEU A 28 -3.84 -2.57 -9.55
N MET A 29 -3.69 -1.68 -10.52
CA MET A 29 -4.32 -1.85 -11.84
C MET A 29 -3.75 -3.06 -12.58
N ASP A 30 -2.44 -3.19 -12.63
CA ASP A 30 -1.76 -4.21 -13.44
C ASP A 30 -1.96 -5.63 -12.87
N VAL A 31 -1.89 -5.80 -11.57
CA VAL A 31 -1.92 -7.12 -10.94
C VAL A 31 -3.31 -7.49 -10.43
N PHE A 32 -4.01 -6.56 -9.78
CA PHE A 32 -5.33 -6.82 -9.20
C PHE A 32 -6.48 -6.37 -10.08
N SER A 33 -6.21 -5.87 -11.27
CA SER A 33 -7.22 -5.41 -12.23
C SER A 33 -8.14 -4.33 -11.67
N VAL A 34 -7.63 -3.49 -10.81
CA VAL A 34 -8.37 -2.35 -10.27
C VAL A 34 -8.66 -1.39 -11.42
N PRO A 35 -9.90 -0.90 -11.55
CA PRO A 35 -10.25 0.05 -12.62
C PRO A 35 -9.46 1.35 -12.54
N GLU A 36 -9.22 1.97 -13.71
CA GLU A 36 -8.67 3.32 -13.78
C GLU A 36 -9.56 4.30 -12.99
N ASN A 37 -8.95 5.25 -12.33
CA ASN A 37 -9.59 6.25 -11.45
C ASN A 37 -10.14 5.71 -10.12
N ASP A 38 -10.01 4.43 -9.85
CA ASP A 38 -10.32 3.86 -8.54
C ASP A 38 -9.09 4.02 -7.64
N LYS A 39 -8.84 5.27 -7.22
CA LYS A 39 -7.64 5.66 -6.51
C LYS A 39 -8.01 6.42 -5.24
N PHE A 40 -7.75 5.78 -4.11
CA PHE A 40 -7.97 6.36 -2.78
C PHE A 40 -6.75 6.10 -1.92
N GLN A 41 -6.01 7.14 -1.57
CA GLN A 41 -4.75 7.03 -0.85
C GLN A 41 -4.68 8.01 0.30
N ILE A 42 -4.26 7.53 1.45
CA ILE A 42 -3.93 8.33 2.63
C ILE A 42 -2.43 8.15 2.84
N ILE A 43 -1.67 9.24 2.74
CA ILE A 43 -0.21 9.19 2.83
C ILE A 43 0.22 10.04 4.00
N ASN A 44 0.96 9.43 4.94
CA ASN A 44 1.46 10.10 6.12
C ASN A 44 2.97 9.96 6.22
N ARG A 45 3.67 11.10 6.31
CA ARG A 45 5.07 11.16 6.69
C ARG A 45 5.13 11.57 8.16
N HIS A 46 5.58 10.64 9.01
CA HIS A 46 5.62 10.85 10.44
C HIS A 46 7.00 11.38 10.88
N PRO A 47 7.07 12.17 11.95
CA PRO A 47 8.33 12.29 12.67
C PRO A 47 8.82 10.88 13.07
N LYS A 48 10.13 10.67 13.12
CA LYS A 48 10.71 9.35 13.43
C LYS A 48 10.12 8.72 14.69
N VAL A 49 9.80 9.50 15.69
CA VAL A 49 9.18 9.03 16.93
C VAL A 49 7.79 8.43 16.72
N GLY A 50 7.15 8.74 15.59
CA GLY A 50 5.81 8.24 15.27
C GLY A 50 5.80 6.84 14.67
N LEU A 51 6.95 6.31 14.23
CA LEU A 51 7.08 4.95 13.70
C LEU A 51 8.07 4.16 14.57
N ASN A 52 7.53 3.26 15.35
CA ASN A 52 8.28 2.43 16.30
C ASN A 52 8.30 1.00 15.78
N VAL A 53 9.31 0.68 14.99
CA VAL A 53 9.42 -0.62 14.33
C VAL A 53 10.61 -1.41 14.88
N ALA A 54 10.49 -2.74 14.87
CA ALA A 54 11.60 -3.62 15.19
C ALA A 54 12.74 -3.39 14.18
N PRO A 55 14.02 -3.46 14.61
CA PRO A 55 15.13 -3.25 13.68
C PRO A 55 15.25 -4.35 12.63
N ASN A 56 14.79 -5.56 12.93
CA ASN A 56 14.77 -6.67 11.97
C ASN A 56 13.61 -7.61 12.26
N PHE A 57 13.11 -8.24 11.20
CA PHE A 57 11.98 -9.15 11.29
C PHE A 57 11.95 -10.04 10.04
N HIS A 58 11.83 -11.35 10.21
CA HIS A 58 11.78 -12.32 9.11
C HIS A 58 12.90 -12.15 8.06
N GLY A 59 14.11 -11.85 8.53
CA GLY A 59 15.27 -11.69 7.64
C GLY A 59 15.40 -10.30 7.01
N ASN A 60 14.47 -9.39 7.27
CA ASN A 60 14.53 -8.01 6.79
C ASN A 60 15.19 -7.12 7.85
N GLU A 61 16.01 -6.18 7.41
CA GLU A 61 16.60 -5.15 8.24
C GLU A 61 15.97 -3.81 7.86
N TYR A 62 15.16 -3.24 8.74
CA TYR A 62 14.44 -1.99 8.47
C TYR A 62 15.31 -0.77 8.73
N SER A 63 15.16 0.22 7.86
CA SER A 63 15.77 1.54 8.03
C SER A 63 14.72 2.57 8.43
N GLU A 64 15.15 3.81 8.64
CA GLU A 64 14.24 4.93 8.89
C GLU A 64 13.33 5.25 7.70
N LYS A 65 13.62 4.68 6.53
CA LYS A 65 12.81 4.85 5.32
C LYS A 65 11.84 3.72 5.07
N ILE A 66 11.48 2.94 6.09
CA ILE A 66 10.47 1.89 5.95
C ILE A 66 9.16 2.48 5.42
N LEU A 67 8.56 1.77 4.45
CA LEU A 67 7.21 2.03 3.97
C LEU A 67 6.29 0.96 4.55
N ILE A 68 5.28 1.38 5.29
CA ILE A 68 4.23 0.50 5.76
C ILE A 68 3.00 0.78 4.90
N ILE A 69 2.65 -0.17 4.05
CA ILE A 69 1.58 -0.03 3.06
C ILE A 69 0.44 -0.96 3.46
N GLN A 70 -0.70 -0.39 3.84
CA GLN A 70 -1.92 -1.13 4.13
C GLN A 70 -2.93 -0.89 3.02
N ILE A 71 -3.50 -1.97 2.50
CA ILE A 71 -4.47 -1.88 1.41
C ILE A 71 -5.74 -2.60 1.84
N PHE A 72 -6.83 -1.84 1.95
CA PHE A 72 -8.16 -2.34 2.27
C PHE A 72 -8.88 -2.59 0.94
N LEU A 73 -9.31 -3.82 0.73
CA LEU A 73 -9.90 -4.21 -0.55
C LEU A 73 -10.89 -5.36 -0.36
N ASN A 74 -11.74 -5.55 -1.35
CA ASN A 74 -12.67 -6.67 -1.33
C ASN A 74 -11.92 -8.01 -1.41
N GLN A 75 -12.39 -8.98 -0.66
CA GLN A 75 -11.85 -10.35 -0.69
C GLN A 75 -12.04 -11.01 -2.07
N GLY A 76 -11.29 -12.06 -2.34
CA GLY A 76 -11.47 -12.90 -3.52
C GLY A 76 -10.22 -13.21 -4.34
N ARG A 77 -9.09 -12.56 -4.05
CA ARG A 77 -7.84 -12.83 -4.77
C ARG A 77 -7.14 -14.05 -4.18
N SER A 78 -6.51 -14.84 -5.06
CA SER A 78 -5.76 -16.03 -4.66
C SER A 78 -4.47 -15.68 -3.93
N ILE A 79 -3.92 -16.67 -3.22
CA ILE A 79 -2.62 -16.53 -2.56
C ILE A 79 -1.52 -16.25 -3.60
N GLU A 80 -1.55 -16.92 -4.74
CA GLU A 80 -0.59 -16.75 -5.82
C GLU A 80 -0.61 -15.33 -6.37
N LEU A 81 -1.81 -14.77 -6.57
CA LEU A 81 -1.97 -13.40 -7.06
C LEU A 81 -1.47 -12.39 -6.03
N LYS A 82 -1.71 -12.64 -4.76
CA LYS A 82 -1.20 -11.78 -3.68
C LYS A 82 0.33 -11.79 -3.64
N LYS A 83 0.94 -12.96 -3.77
CA LYS A 83 2.41 -13.09 -3.84
C LYS A 83 2.98 -12.33 -5.04
N GLN A 84 2.34 -12.44 -6.19
CA GLN A 84 2.72 -11.68 -7.38
C GLN A 84 2.63 -10.17 -7.13
N PHE A 85 1.56 -9.73 -6.48
CA PHE A 85 1.37 -8.32 -6.13
C PHE A 85 2.50 -7.81 -5.23
N TYR A 86 2.85 -8.55 -4.17
CA TYR A 86 3.92 -8.15 -3.25
C TYR A 86 5.25 -8.00 -3.99
N HIS A 87 5.58 -8.99 -4.83
CA HIS A 87 6.83 -8.96 -5.59
C HIS A 87 6.86 -7.79 -6.58
N SER A 88 5.79 -7.62 -7.35
CA SER A 88 5.70 -6.55 -8.35
C SER A 88 5.76 -5.18 -7.71
N LEU A 89 5.05 -4.98 -6.60
CA LEU A 89 5.05 -3.69 -5.89
C LEU A 89 6.44 -3.36 -5.36
N MET A 90 7.08 -4.30 -4.68
CA MET A 90 8.43 -4.11 -4.18
C MET A 90 9.42 -3.79 -5.30
N SER A 91 9.42 -4.58 -6.37
CA SER A 91 10.35 -4.38 -7.50
C SER A 91 10.19 -3.00 -8.14
N ARG A 92 8.97 -2.57 -8.37
CA ARG A 92 8.72 -1.27 -9.02
C ARG A 92 9.02 -0.10 -8.09
N LEU A 93 8.76 -0.24 -6.80
CA LEU A 93 9.17 0.79 -5.83
C LEU A 93 10.68 0.95 -5.77
N VAL A 94 11.43 -0.15 -5.78
CA VAL A 94 12.90 -0.11 -5.83
C VAL A 94 13.37 0.62 -7.10
N ASP A 95 12.80 0.29 -8.24
CA ASP A 95 13.20 0.87 -9.52
C ASP A 95 12.84 2.36 -9.63
N VAL A 96 11.67 2.77 -9.16
CA VAL A 96 11.15 4.13 -9.39
C VAL A 96 11.62 5.10 -8.31
N VAL A 97 11.56 4.70 -7.03
CA VAL A 97 11.88 5.59 -5.92
C VAL A 97 13.19 5.23 -5.20
N GLY A 98 13.82 4.14 -5.57
CA GLY A 98 15.13 3.76 -5.04
C GLY A 98 15.12 3.32 -3.59
N CYS A 99 13.98 2.86 -3.07
CA CYS A 99 13.92 2.35 -1.70
C CYS A 99 14.59 0.97 -1.61
N ARG A 100 14.93 0.56 -0.39
CA ARG A 100 15.51 -0.75 -0.14
C ARG A 100 14.40 -1.81 -0.17
N PRO A 101 14.63 -3.00 -0.76
CA PRO A 101 13.62 -4.09 -0.72
C PRO A 101 13.14 -4.41 0.69
N ASP A 102 14.06 -4.39 1.68
CA ASP A 102 13.73 -4.65 3.08
C ASP A 102 12.70 -3.68 3.66
N ASP A 103 12.65 -2.46 3.13
CA ASP A 103 11.83 -1.38 3.67
C ASP A 103 10.40 -1.36 3.11
N VAL A 104 10.01 -2.34 2.32
CA VAL A 104 8.67 -2.41 1.74
C VAL A 104 7.84 -3.45 2.51
N MET A 105 7.04 -2.98 3.45
CA MET A 105 6.11 -3.80 4.22
C MET A 105 4.70 -3.61 3.67
N ILE A 106 4.03 -4.71 3.32
CA ILE A 106 2.69 -4.67 2.72
C ILE A 106 1.75 -5.53 3.56
N ASN A 107 0.58 -4.98 3.86
CA ASN A 107 -0.48 -5.68 4.55
C ASN A 107 -1.78 -5.49 3.78
N LEU A 108 -2.43 -6.59 3.40
CA LEU A 108 -3.74 -6.56 2.76
C LEU A 108 -4.81 -6.83 3.81
N VAL A 109 -5.80 -5.96 3.88
CA VAL A 109 -6.95 -6.10 4.79
C VAL A 109 -8.18 -6.33 3.93
N GLU A 110 -8.64 -7.57 3.89
CA GLU A 110 -9.77 -7.95 3.05
C GLU A 110 -11.09 -7.67 3.77
N VAL A 111 -12.04 -7.13 3.00
CA VAL A 111 -13.38 -6.82 3.47
C VAL A 111 -14.41 -7.41 2.51
N THR A 112 -15.64 -7.50 2.97
CA THR A 112 -16.79 -7.85 2.13
C THR A 112 -17.44 -6.58 1.59
N LYS A 113 -18.22 -6.72 0.51
CA LYS A 113 -18.75 -5.56 -0.24
C LYS A 113 -19.62 -4.63 0.60
N GLU A 114 -20.37 -5.17 1.54
CA GLU A 114 -21.24 -4.40 2.42
C GLU A 114 -20.48 -3.52 3.44
N ASN A 115 -19.16 -3.68 3.53
CA ASN A 115 -18.34 -2.89 4.43
C ASN A 115 -17.94 -1.52 3.85
N TRP A 116 -18.40 -1.19 2.66
CA TRP A 116 -18.12 0.08 2.02
C TRP A 116 -19.35 0.98 1.94
N SER A 117 -19.17 2.23 2.30
CA SER A 117 -20.08 3.32 1.96
C SER A 117 -19.25 4.45 1.36
N PHE A 118 -19.48 4.77 0.11
CA PHE A 118 -18.70 5.78 -0.63
C PHE A 118 -19.30 7.17 -0.54
N GLY A 119 -20.34 7.35 0.23
CA GLY A 119 -21.00 8.62 0.43
C GLY A 119 -22.52 8.48 0.52
N HIS A 120 -23.19 9.53 0.95
CA HIS A 120 -24.63 9.58 1.16
C HIS A 120 -25.19 8.52 2.11
N GLY A 121 -24.34 7.85 2.87
CA GLY A 121 -24.76 6.79 3.79
C GLY A 121 -25.28 5.52 3.08
N LEU A 122 -24.93 5.32 1.82
CA LEU A 122 -25.38 4.18 1.02
C LEU A 122 -24.29 3.11 0.94
N ALA A 123 -24.71 1.86 0.80
CA ALA A 123 -23.83 0.71 0.57
C ALA A 123 -23.85 0.36 -0.92
N GLN A 124 -23.13 1.13 -1.74
CA GLN A 124 -23.24 1.06 -3.19
C GLN A 124 -22.87 -0.30 -3.79
N LEU A 125 -22.03 -1.08 -3.11
CA LEU A 125 -21.60 -2.39 -3.60
C LEU A 125 -22.45 -3.54 -3.06
N ALA A 126 -23.38 -3.29 -2.11
CA ALA A 126 -24.18 -4.32 -1.45
C ALA A 126 -25.59 -4.45 -2.00
N ASP A 127 -25.98 -3.60 -2.90
CA ASP A 127 -27.34 -3.58 -3.50
C ASP A 127 -27.44 -4.44 -4.76
#